data_857f60dd6c000efc8eb99c740e91a37a
#
_entry.id   857f60dd6c000efc8eb99c740e91a37a
#
_cell.length_a   1.000
_cell.length_b   1.000
_cell.length_c   1.000
_cell.angle_alpha   90.00
_cell.angle_beta   90.00
_cell.angle_gamma   90.00
#
_symmetry.space_group_name_H-M   'P 1'
#
loop_
_entity.id
_entity.type
_entity.pdbx_description
1 polymer ?
#
loop_
_entity_poly.entity_id
_entity_poly.type
_entity_poly.pdbx_seq_one_letter_code
_entity_poly.pdbx_strand_id
1 'polypeptide(L)'
;MTEIKKKVLFLCTGNSARSQIAEGLMKSMGGEQCEVKSAGILPSYVHPLAIQVMDEVGIDISRQTSKSQDQFLQEEFDYIITPCPSFPGQGNRLHWPIEDPAMAIGTMDGRVAVFRRARDEIRTRIERFLKSKP
;
A
#
# COMPACT_ATOMS: atom_id res chain seq x y z
N MET A 1 -1.36 29.01 4.81
CA MET A 1 -1.68 28.56 3.46
C MET A 1 -1.61 27.05 3.41
N THR A 2 -2.71 26.42 3.00
CA THR A 2 -2.77 24.96 2.95
C THR A 2 -2.13 24.47 1.66
N GLU A 3 -1.13 23.63 1.76
CA GLU A 3 -0.55 22.99 0.59
C GLU A 3 -1.54 21.97 0.04
N ILE A 4 -1.61 21.88 -1.28
CA ILE A 4 -2.43 20.86 -1.94
C ILE A 4 -1.70 19.53 -1.83
N LYS A 5 -2.37 18.55 -1.22
CA LYS A 5 -1.81 17.23 -1.07
C LYS A 5 -1.80 16.50 -2.42
N LYS A 6 -0.76 15.74 -2.65
CA LYS A 6 -0.71 14.82 -3.79
C LYS A 6 -1.61 13.62 -3.50
N LYS A 7 -2.39 13.22 -4.48
CA LYS A 7 -3.27 12.07 -4.36
C LYS A 7 -2.55 10.81 -4.83
N VAL A 8 -2.43 9.84 -3.96
CA VAL A 8 -1.70 8.59 -4.20
C VAL A 8 -2.64 7.41 -4.06
N LEU A 9 -2.66 6.54 -5.05
CA LEU A 9 -3.40 5.29 -5.01
C LEU A 9 -2.41 4.12 -5.03
N PHE A 10 -2.48 3.27 -4.01
CA PHE A 10 -1.76 2.01 -3.99
C PHE A 10 -2.66 0.90 -4.51
N LEU A 11 -2.18 0.15 -5.47
CA LEU A 11 -2.92 -0.96 -6.06
C LEU A 11 -2.17 -2.27 -5.89
N CYS A 12 -2.91 -3.33 -5.59
CA CYS A 12 -2.39 -4.68 -5.68
C CYS A 12 -3.56 -5.60 -6.07
N THR A 13 -3.32 -6.90 -6.16
CA THR A 13 -4.35 -7.82 -6.63
C THR A 13 -5.55 -7.86 -5.69
N GLY A 14 -5.34 -8.20 -4.42
CA GLY A 14 -6.43 -8.43 -3.47
C GLY A 14 -6.75 -7.26 -2.56
N ASN A 15 -5.99 -6.16 -2.62
CA ASN A 15 -6.06 -5.09 -1.63
C ASN A 15 -6.06 -5.67 -0.21
N SER A 16 -5.18 -6.63 0.02
CA SER A 16 -5.13 -7.42 1.25
C SER A 16 -3.85 -7.18 2.05
N ALA A 17 -2.68 -7.30 1.43
CA ALA A 17 -1.40 -7.15 2.13
C ALA A 17 -0.61 -5.94 1.64
N ARG A 18 -0.01 -6.01 0.45
CA ARG A 18 0.94 -4.99 -0.01
C ARG A 18 0.37 -3.57 -0.03
N SER A 19 -0.77 -3.37 -0.64
CA SER A 19 -1.36 -2.03 -0.74
C SER A 19 -1.94 -1.55 0.59
N GLN A 20 -2.40 -2.46 1.45
CA GLN A 20 -2.87 -2.09 2.79
C GLN A 20 -1.71 -1.65 3.67
N ILE A 21 -0.58 -2.35 3.62
CA ILE A 21 0.64 -1.97 4.34
C ILE A 21 1.11 -0.60 3.83
N ALA A 22 1.15 -0.42 2.52
CA ALA A 22 1.58 0.84 1.92
C ALA A 22 0.66 2.00 2.31
N GLU A 23 -0.64 1.79 2.32
CA GLU A 23 -1.60 2.82 2.75
C GLU A 23 -1.33 3.24 4.19
N GLY A 24 -1.17 2.27 5.10
CA GLY A 24 -0.91 2.56 6.51
C GLY A 24 0.40 3.30 6.73
N LEU A 25 1.46 2.82 6.08
CA LEU A 25 2.79 3.46 6.19
C LEU A 25 2.78 4.89 5.63
N MET A 26 2.21 5.08 4.45
CA MET A 26 2.20 6.40 3.81
C MET A 26 1.37 7.40 4.63
N LYS A 27 0.23 6.98 5.17
CA LYS A 27 -0.56 7.85 6.03
C LYS A 27 0.20 8.27 7.28
N SER A 28 0.96 7.33 7.86
CA SER A 28 1.76 7.60 9.05
C SER A 28 2.96 8.48 8.75
N MET A 29 3.65 8.24 7.64
CA MET A 29 4.90 8.91 7.30
C MET A 29 4.71 10.20 6.52
N GLY A 30 3.67 10.28 5.69
CA GLY A 30 3.48 11.38 4.75
C GLY A 30 2.06 11.89 4.63
N GLY A 31 1.22 11.69 5.64
CA GLY A 31 -0.17 12.12 5.60
C GLY A 31 -0.37 13.62 5.45
N GLU A 32 0.64 14.41 5.77
CA GLU A 32 0.60 15.86 5.57
C GLU A 32 0.89 16.24 4.11
N GLN A 33 1.62 15.39 3.39
CA GLN A 33 2.01 15.64 2.00
C GLN A 33 1.10 14.94 0.99
N CYS A 34 0.47 13.83 1.39
CA CYS A 34 -0.27 12.96 0.48
C CYS A 34 -1.62 12.56 1.03
N GLU A 35 -2.62 12.56 0.14
CA GLU A 35 -3.90 11.91 0.40
C GLU A 35 -3.80 10.51 -0.18
N VAL A 36 -3.97 9.49 0.66
CA VAL A 36 -3.62 8.13 0.32
C VAL A 36 -4.84 7.22 0.30
N LYS A 37 -4.97 6.43 -0.76
CA LYS A 37 -6.00 5.40 -0.87
C LYS A 37 -5.36 4.12 -1.39
N SER A 38 -6.04 3.00 -1.19
CA SER A 38 -5.63 1.72 -1.74
C SER A 38 -6.80 0.98 -2.32
N ALA A 39 -6.54 0.09 -3.28
CA ALA A 39 -7.57 -0.71 -3.92
C ALA A 39 -6.96 -1.97 -4.52
N GLY A 40 -7.81 -2.87 -4.98
CA GLY A 40 -7.41 -4.10 -5.63
C GLY A 40 -8.23 -4.41 -6.86
N ILE A 41 -7.68 -5.27 -7.69
CA ILE A 41 -8.37 -5.79 -8.88
C ILE A 41 -9.47 -6.75 -8.44
N LEU A 42 -9.15 -7.61 -7.47
CA LEU A 42 -10.09 -8.56 -6.86
C LEU A 42 -10.03 -8.37 -5.34
N PRO A 43 -10.82 -7.43 -4.79
CA PRO A 43 -10.74 -7.14 -3.36
C PRO A 43 -11.18 -8.34 -2.51
N SER A 44 -10.58 -8.48 -1.34
CA SER A 44 -10.88 -9.57 -0.42
C SER A 44 -11.05 -9.05 1.00
N TYR A 45 -9.98 -9.03 1.78
CA TYR A 45 -9.99 -8.55 3.16
C TYR A 45 -8.58 -8.12 3.55
N VAL A 46 -8.46 -7.30 4.59
CA VAL A 46 -7.15 -6.90 5.10
C VAL A 46 -6.51 -8.11 5.79
N HIS A 47 -5.34 -8.52 5.32
CA HIS A 47 -4.71 -9.76 5.79
C HIS A 47 -4.33 -9.66 7.27
N PRO A 48 -4.67 -10.68 8.08
CA PRO A 48 -4.33 -10.65 9.51
C PRO A 48 -2.84 -10.50 9.80
N LEU A 49 -1.96 -11.10 8.99
CA LEU A 49 -0.53 -10.96 9.19
C LEU A 49 -0.03 -9.55 8.82
N ALA A 50 -0.70 -8.89 7.89
CA ALA A 50 -0.40 -7.49 7.59
C ALA A 50 -0.74 -6.62 8.80
N ILE A 51 -1.91 -6.84 9.39
CA ILE A 51 -2.32 -6.14 10.61
C ILE A 51 -1.29 -6.35 11.73
N GLN A 52 -0.87 -7.59 11.91
CA GLN A 52 0.09 -7.95 12.97
C GLN A 52 1.44 -7.25 12.79
N VAL A 53 2.04 -7.30 11.60
CA VAL A 53 3.36 -6.70 11.39
C VAL A 53 3.31 -5.17 11.40
N MET A 54 2.18 -4.59 11.04
CA MET A 54 2.01 -3.14 11.16
C MET A 54 1.86 -2.71 12.62
N ASP A 55 1.17 -3.52 13.42
CA ASP A 55 1.05 -3.26 14.85
C ASP A 55 2.42 -3.26 15.52
N GLU A 56 3.35 -4.09 15.06
CA GLU A 56 4.73 -4.13 15.58
C GLU A 56 5.45 -2.77 15.46
N VAL A 57 5.06 -1.96 14.51
CA VAL A 57 5.66 -0.63 14.32
C VAL A 57 4.71 0.50 14.73
N GLY A 58 3.68 0.17 15.49
CA GLY A 58 2.76 1.16 16.07
C GLY A 58 1.71 1.70 15.12
N ILE A 59 1.44 1.01 14.02
CA ILE A 59 0.45 1.44 13.03
C ILE A 59 -0.70 0.44 12.98
N ASP A 60 -1.90 0.90 13.31
CA ASP A 60 -3.10 0.08 13.29
C ASP A 60 -3.81 0.20 11.94
N ILE A 61 -3.81 -0.88 11.16
CA ILE A 61 -4.53 -0.94 9.89
C ILE A 61 -5.78 -1.83 9.97
N SER A 62 -6.17 -2.24 11.18
CA SER A 62 -7.32 -3.14 11.36
C SER A 62 -8.64 -2.53 10.90
N ARG A 63 -8.72 -1.21 10.82
CA ARG A 63 -9.94 -0.51 10.38
C ARG A 63 -9.93 -0.14 8.90
N GLN A 64 -8.81 -0.37 8.21
CA GLN A 64 -8.76 -0.18 6.78
C GLN A 64 -9.64 -1.24 6.12
N THR A 65 -10.12 -0.96 4.91
CA THR A 65 -11.02 -1.87 4.19
C THR A 65 -10.42 -2.27 2.86
N SER A 66 -10.70 -3.49 2.44
CA SER A 66 -10.32 -3.96 1.11
C SER A 66 -11.37 -3.45 0.12
N LYS A 67 -10.91 -2.78 -0.94
CA LYS A 67 -11.77 -2.05 -1.87
C LYS A 67 -11.43 -2.41 -3.31
N SER A 68 -12.45 -2.36 -4.17
CA SER A 68 -12.25 -2.54 -5.60
C SER A 68 -11.69 -1.27 -6.24
N GLN A 69 -10.80 -1.44 -7.21
CA GLN A 69 -10.32 -0.34 -8.04
C GLN A 69 -11.47 0.40 -8.73
N ASP A 70 -12.59 -0.29 -8.95
CA ASP A 70 -13.77 0.30 -9.60
C ASP A 70 -14.31 1.52 -8.85
N GLN A 71 -14.08 1.59 -7.54
CA GLN A 71 -14.49 2.75 -6.75
C GLN A 71 -13.74 4.02 -7.13
N PHE A 72 -12.59 3.90 -7.78
CA PHE A 72 -11.70 5.01 -8.06
C PHE A 72 -11.52 5.31 -9.56
N LEU A 73 -12.33 4.68 -10.43
CA LEU A 73 -12.21 4.87 -11.88
C LEU A 73 -12.45 6.32 -12.32
N GLN A 74 -13.28 7.05 -11.61
CA GLN A 74 -13.61 8.43 -11.94
C GLN A 74 -12.73 9.43 -11.19
N GLU A 75 -11.88 8.96 -10.30
CA GLU A 75 -11.03 9.81 -9.48
C GLU A 75 -9.65 9.95 -10.13
N GLU A 76 -9.12 11.17 -10.16
CA GLU A 76 -7.78 11.42 -10.68
C GLU A 76 -6.77 11.32 -9.56
N PHE A 77 -5.67 10.61 -9.82
CA PHE A 77 -4.56 10.48 -8.87
C PHE A 77 -3.30 11.07 -9.48
N ASP A 78 -2.49 11.73 -8.65
CA ASP A 78 -1.19 12.21 -9.06
C ASP A 78 -0.22 11.04 -9.28
N TYR A 79 -0.34 10.01 -8.43
CA TYR A 79 0.49 8.81 -8.53
C TYR A 79 -0.33 7.56 -8.33
N ILE A 80 -0.07 6.56 -9.16
CA ILE A 80 -0.62 5.21 -9.00
C ILE A 80 0.56 4.27 -8.82
N ILE A 81 0.67 3.67 -7.64
CA ILE A 81 1.80 2.83 -7.25
C ILE A 81 1.34 1.39 -7.12
N THR A 82 1.96 0.48 -7.86
CA THR A 82 1.52 -0.91 -7.92
C THR A 82 2.70 -1.87 -8.05
N PRO A 83 2.62 -3.06 -7.42
CA PRO A 83 3.56 -4.14 -7.70
C PRO A 83 3.22 -4.90 -8.99
N CYS A 84 2.06 -4.63 -9.59
CA CYS A 84 1.63 -5.27 -10.84
C CYS A 84 2.15 -4.48 -12.04
N PRO A 85 2.61 -5.14 -13.12
CA PRO A 85 3.23 -4.46 -14.25
C PRO A 85 2.26 -3.66 -15.11
N SER A 86 0.96 -3.93 -15.05
CA SER A 86 -0.01 -3.20 -15.86
C SER A 86 -1.27 -2.89 -15.07
N PHE A 87 -1.72 -1.66 -15.20
CA PHE A 87 -2.96 -1.20 -14.61
C PHE A 87 -3.51 -0.06 -15.47
N PRO A 88 -4.79 -0.11 -15.90
CA PRO A 88 -5.41 1.01 -16.61
C PRO A 88 -5.75 2.10 -15.60
N GLY A 89 -5.41 3.34 -15.90
CA GLY A 89 -5.69 4.48 -15.05
C GLY A 89 -4.89 5.68 -15.47
N GLN A 90 -5.21 6.83 -14.89
CA GLN A 90 -4.54 8.09 -15.17
C GLN A 90 -3.67 8.51 -14.00
N GLY A 91 -2.55 9.13 -14.31
CA GLY A 91 -1.58 9.60 -13.33
C GLY A 91 -0.20 9.03 -13.60
N ASN A 92 0.77 9.48 -12.83
CA ASN A 92 2.12 8.94 -12.89
C ASN A 92 2.13 7.54 -12.29
N ARG A 93 2.57 6.57 -13.05
CA ARG A 93 2.61 5.18 -12.61
C ARG A 93 3.99 4.82 -12.11
N LEU A 94 4.03 4.29 -10.89
CA LEU A 94 5.26 3.79 -10.30
C LEU A 94 5.10 2.29 -10.08
N HIS A 95 6.06 1.53 -10.55
CA HIS A 95 6.08 0.09 -10.37
C HIS A 95 7.03 -0.24 -9.21
N TRP A 96 6.45 -0.73 -8.11
CA TRP A 96 7.22 -1.18 -6.96
C TRP A 96 7.10 -2.71 -6.89
N PRO A 97 8.05 -3.44 -7.48
CA PRO A 97 7.98 -4.91 -7.54
C PRO A 97 8.26 -5.53 -6.17
N ILE A 98 7.21 -5.74 -5.42
CA ILE A 98 7.27 -6.33 -4.08
C ILE A 98 6.58 -7.68 -4.14
N GLU A 99 7.30 -8.72 -3.74
CA GLU A 99 6.74 -10.07 -3.69
C GLU A 99 5.52 -10.09 -2.77
N ASP A 100 4.47 -10.82 -3.20
CA ASP A 100 3.25 -10.91 -2.41
C ASP A 100 3.49 -11.80 -1.18
N PRO A 101 3.52 -11.20 0.03
CA PRO A 101 3.80 -11.97 1.24
C PRO A 101 2.69 -12.98 1.56
N ALA A 102 1.48 -12.75 1.06
CA ALA A 102 0.37 -13.67 1.30
C ALA A 102 0.57 -15.02 0.62
N MET A 103 1.46 -15.10 -0.38
CA MET A 103 1.79 -16.34 -1.07
C MET A 103 2.82 -17.18 -0.32
N ALA A 104 3.38 -16.68 0.77
CA ALA A 104 4.37 -17.41 1.55
C ALA A 104 3.76 -18.65 2.18
N ILE A 105 4.52 -19.75 2.14
CA ILE A 105 4.12 -21.03 2.75
C ILE A 105 5.13 -21.41 3.82
N GLY A 106 4.75 -22.35 4.69
CA GLY A 106 5.62 -22.82 5.75
C GLY A 106 5.05 -22.52 7.14
N THR A 107 5.95 -22.37 8.12
CA THR A 107 5.55 -22.12 9.49
C THR A 107 4.96 -20.71 9.64
N MET A 108 4.18 -20.51 10.71
CA MET A 108 3.63 -19.18 11.02
C MET A 108 4.79 -18.17 11.19
N ASP A 109 5.83 -18.54 11.95
CA ASP A 109 6.96 -17.64 12.17
C ASP A 109 7.65 -17.25 10.86
N GLY A 110 7.81 -18.23 9.95
CA GLY A 110 8.40 -17.97 8.63
C GLY A 110 7.54 -17.05 7.79
N ARG A 111 6.23 -17.25 7.83
CA ARG A 111 5.28 -16.41 7.10
C ARG A 111 5.26 -14.97 7.64
N VAL A 112 5.29 -14.81 8.97
CA VAL A 112 5.38 -13.49 9.59
C VAL A 112 6.66 -12.79 9.18
N ALA A 113 7.78 -13.50 9.11
CA ALA A 113 9.05 -12.93 8.66
C ALA A 113 8.97 -12.39 7.24
N VAL A 114 8.25 -13.07 6.35
CA VAL A 114 8.04 -12.61 4.97
C VAL A 114 7.21 -11.31 4.96
N PHE A 115 6.17 -11.23 5.79
CA PHE A 115 5.38 -10.00 5.91
C PHE A 115 6.20 -8.84 6.46
N ARG A 116 7.09 -9.10 7.42
CA ARG A 116 7.99 -8.06 7.96
C ARG A 116 8.92 -7.52 6.88
N ARG A 117 9.48 -8.39 6.06
CA ARG A 117 10.35 -7.96 4.96
C ARG A 117 9.60 -7.12 3.95
N ALA A 118 8.37 -7.52 3.60
CA ALA A 118 7.54 -6.74 2.69
C ALA A 118 7.25 -5.37 3.27
N ARG A 119 6.87 -5.31 4.55
CA ARG A 119 6.65 -4.04 5.26
C ARG A 119 7.88 -3.13 5.18
N ASP A 120 9.04 -3.68 5.51
CA ASP A 120 10.27 -2.89 5.57
C ASP A 120 10.73 -2.43 4.19
N GLU A 121 10.53 -3.24 3.17
CA GLU A 121 10.82 -2.87 1.78
C GLU A 121 9.90 -1.75 1.31
N ILE A 122 8.61 -1.85 1.57
CA ILE A 122 7.63 -0.81 1.24
C ILE A 122 7.99 0.48 1.95
N ARG A 123 8.35 0.40 3.24
CA ARG A 123 8.74 1.56 4.02
C ARG A 123 9.94 2.29 3.40
N THR A 124 10.95 1.55 2.97
CA THR A 124 12.12 2.14 2.32
C THR A 124 11.73 2.88 1.04
N ARG A 125 10.84 2.29 0.25
CA ARG A 125 10.37 2.93 -0.98
C ARG A 125 9.57 4.20 -0.70
N ILE A 126 8.74 4.18 0.34
CA ILE A 126 7.96 5.35 0.75
C ILE A 126 8.90 6.46 1.23
N GLU A 127 9.91 6.13 2.02
CA GLU A 127 10.89 7.12 2.47
C GLU A 127 11.54 7.84 1.28
N ARG A 128 11.97 7.08 0.28
CA ARG A 128 12.57 7.65 -0.93
C ARG A 128 11.57 8.51 -1.72
N PHE A 129 10.35 8.02 -1.84
CA PHE A 129 9.29 8.72 -2.54
C PHE A 129 9.02 10.09 -1.90
N LEU A 130 8.88 10.13 -0.58
CA LEU A 130 8.60 11.37 0.14
C LEU A 130 9.77 12.35 0.06
N LYS A 131 11.00 11.85 0.07
CA LYS A 131 12.20 12.70 -0.07
C LYS A 131 12.31 13.31 -1.46
N SER A 132 11.71 12.69 -2.47
CA SER A 132 11.73 13.22 -3.83
C SER A 132 10.81 14.42 -4.01
N LYS A 133 10.02 14.75 -3.00
CA LYS A 133 9.02 15.83 -3.02
C LYS A 133 8.06 15.68 -4.19
N PRO A 134 7.27 14.61 -4.18
CA PRO A 134 6.35 14.32 -5.27
C PRO A 134 5.29 15.38 -5.49
#